data_30f00ec6d30caa39477529c07452b85b
#
_entry.id   30f00ec6d30caa39477529c07452b85b
#
_cell.length_a   1.000
_cell.length_b   1.000
_cell.length_c   1.000
_cell.angle_alpha   90.00
_cell.angle_beta   90.00
_cell.angle_gamma   90.00
#
_symmetry.space_group_name_H-M   'P 1'
#
loop_
_entity.id
_entity.type
_entity.pdbx_description
1 polymer ?
#
loop_
_entity_poly.entity_id
_entity_poly.type
_entity_poly.pdbx_seq_one_letter_code
_entity_poly.pdbx_strand_id
1 'polypeptide(L)'
;MVSKMKLLMLSDVHQFGGKWRQLFDAVVAKKPKITAIAGDLYPKDKGIRCQVNFIPKLRKYAEKIREYSELVFITGNDDNSLTLPAIEQGEKDGLWHCVNDKVARIKGLDFAGCPWVPDYPFGYKYWTTRESPECSRICPTQYGDPVILNENNKWETINDLKTYFRSKKSILEHLEETAEKIEDPKRTIWLIHAPPANLGLDVCANGDRVGSYAILKFLKDFQPLLSFHGHIHESPEYNGHKWVQKLDNTFCVQPGQLDRKLYYVEVEIVKGKISGMKHSIYGESRYEFS
;
A
#
# COMPACT_ATOMS: atom_id res chain seq x y z
N MET A 1 18.22 -17.92 -21.95
CA MET A 1 17.20 -18.18 -20.92
C MET A 1 16.36 -16.92 -20.73
N VAL A 2 15.04 -17.03 -20.80
CA VAL A 2 14.15 -15.88 -20.55
C VAL A 2 14.26 -15.53 -19.05
N SER A 3 14.62 -14.29 -18.75
CA SER A 3 14.76 -13.82 -17.36
C SER A 3 13.36 -13.79 -16.70
N LYS A 4 13.16 -14.70 -15.74
CA LYS A 4 11.98 -14.75 -14.87
C LYS A 4 12.27 -13.89 -13.64
N MET A 5 11.40 -12.90 -13.38
CA MET A 5 11.48 -12.04 -12.21
C MET A 5 10.40 -12.44 -11.21
N LYS A 6 10.77 -12.67 -9.96
CA LYS A 6 9.83 -12.94 -8.87
C LYS A 6 9.75 -11.73 -7.96
N LEU A 7 8.53 -11.30 -7.64
CA LEU A 7 8.22 -10.29 -6.63
C LEU A 7 7.49 -10.93 -5.46
N LEU A 8 7.71 -10.41 -4.26
CA LEU A 8 6.94 -10.72 -3.08
C LEU A 8 6.25 -9.44 -2.64
N MET A 9 4.90 -9.45 -2.62
CA MET A 9 4.09 -8.26 -2.40
C MET A 9 3.13 -8.47 -1.23
N LEU A 10 3.03 -7.47 -0.35
CA LEU A 10 2.21 -7.51 0.87
C LEU A 10 1.80 -6.11 1.29
N SER A 11 0.96 -6.00 2.32
CA SER A 11 0.52 -4.75 2.95
C SER A 11 0.28 -4.95 4.45
N ASP A 12 0.04 -3.87 5.18
CA ASP A 12 -0.51 -3.88 6.55
C ASP A 12 0.29 -4.76 7.53
N VAL A 13 1.60 -4.59 7.54
CA VAL A 13 2.51 -5.40 8.37
C VAL A 13 2.29 -5.14 9.85
N HIS A 14 2.09 -3.89 10.25
CA HIS A 14 1.80 -3.40 11.61
C HIS A 14 2.64 -4.01 12.74
N GLN A 15 3.68 -4.76 12.47
CA GLN A 15 4.48 -5.51 13.44
C GLN A 15 3.65 -6.54 14.27
N PHE A 16 2.41 -6.79 13.90
CA PHE A 16 1.57 -7.76 14.61
C PHE A 16 2.08 -9.20 14.42
N GLY A 17 2.07 -10.00 15.48
CA GLY A 17 2.46 -11.41 15.39
C GLY A 17 3.89 -11.67 14.89
N GLY A 18 4.77 -10.66 14.92
CA GLY A 18 6.15 -10.80 14.42
C GLY A 18 6.24 -10.82 12.90
N LYS A 19 5.31 -10.20 12.18
CA LYS A 19 5.22 -10.22 10.70
C LYS A 19 6.51 -9.77 9.99
N TRP A 20 7.25 -8.80 10.52
CA TRP A 20 8.56 -8.43 9.97
C TRP A 20 9.56 -9.58 9.99
N ARG A 21 9.53 -10.43 11.02
CA ARG A 21 10.36 -11.64 11.06
C ARG A 21 9.90 -12.65 10.02
N GLN A 22 8.57 -12.87 9.93
CA GLN A 22 8.01 -13.78 8.93
C GLN A 22 8.28 -13.29 7.51
N LEU A 23 8.25 -11.97 7.26
CA LEU A 23 8.64 -11.37 5.98
C LEU A 23 10.09 -11.69 5.63
N PHE A 24 11.01 -11.47 6.57
CA PHE A 24 12.41 -11.80 6.35
C PHE A 24 12.60 -13.29 6.03
N ASP A 25 11.96 -14.18 6.80
CA ASP A 25 12.03 -15.63 6.58
C ASP A 25 11.46 -16.01 5.18
N ALA A 26 10.36 -15.37 4.75
CA ALA A 26 9.80 -15.55 3.41
C ALA A 26 10.74 -15.05 2.30
N VAL A 27 11.38 -13.90 2.49
CA VAL A 27 12.36 -13.35 1.52
C VAL A 27 13.56 -14.29 1.36
N VAL A 28 14.09 -14.79 2.47
CA VAL A 28 15.22 -15.76 2.43
C VAL A 28 14.83 -17.05 1.69
N ALA A 29 13.63 -17.56 1.97
CA ALA A 29 13.14 -18.80 1.36
C ALA A 29 12.81 -18.66 -0.14
N LYS A 30 12.18 -17.53 -0.52
CA LYS A 30 11.66 -17.30 -1.89
C LYS A 30 12.64 -16.58 -2.81
N LYS A 31 13.59 -15.83 -2.24
CA LYS A 31 14.61 -15.04 -2.94
C LYS A 31 13.99 -14.15 -4.05
N PRO A 32 12.97 -13.34 -3.73
CA PRO A 32 12.37 -12.43 -4.71
C PRO A 32 13.41 -11.39 -5.13
N LYS A 33 13.32 -10.88 -6.37
CA LYS A 33 14.15 -9.76 -6.80
C LYS A 33 13.70 -8.45 -6.19
N ILE A 34 12.38 -8.34 -5.89
CA ILE A 34 11.76 -7.15 -5.31
C ILE A 34 10.75 -7.60 -4.24
N THR A 35 10.81 -6.97 -3.08
CA THR A 35 9.81 -7.05 -2.01
C THR A 35 9.09 -5.72 -1.94
N ALA A 36 7.76 -5.72 -2.13
CA ALA A 36 6.94 -4.51 -2.18
C ALA A 36 5.89 -4.50 -1.07
N ILE A 37 5.73 -3.35 -0.37
CA ILE A 37 4.77 -3.21 0.72
C ILE A 37 3.85 -2.01 0.46
N ALA A 38 2.54 -2.26 0.39
CA ALA A 38 1.53 -1.25 0.10
C ALA A 38 0.97 -0.57 1.37
N GLY A 39 1.86 -0.10 2.25
CA GLY A 39 1.50 0.72 3.41
C GLY A 39 1.35 -0.03 4.72
N ASP A 40 1.13 0.75 5.78
CA ASP A 40 0.95 0.34 7.16
C ASP A 40 2.09 -0.56 7.68
N LEU A 41 3.27 0.04 7.69
CA LEU A 41 4.55 -0.60 7.99
C LEU A 41 4.78 -0.77 9.50
N TYR A 42 4.30 0.21 10.28
CA TYR A 42 4.68 0.39 11.68
C TYR A 42 3.65 -0.18 12.65
N PRO A 43 4.08 -0.52 13.89
CA PRO A 43 3.15 -0.94 14.93
C PRO A 43 2.19 0.20 15.30
N LYS A 44 0.91 -0.13 15.58
CA LYS A 44 -0.13 0.84 15.96
C LYS A 44 -0.59 0.77 17.42
N ASP A 45 -0.19 -0.26 18.14
CA ASP A 45 -0.82 -0.63 19.43
C ASP A 45 -0.34 0.17 20.66
N LYS A 46 0.69 1.03 20.54
CA LYS A 46 1.38 1.64 21.71
C LYS A 46 1.57 3.16 21.59
N GLY A 47 0.64 3.84 20.95
CA GLY A 47 0.70 5.28 20.77
C GLY A 47 1.80 5.74 19.79
N ILE A 48 1.87 7.03 19.56
CA ILE A 48 2.65 7.67 18.49
C ILE A 48 4.15 7.32 18.53
N ARG A 49 4.74 7.23 19.75
CA ARG A 49 6.18 6.97 19.90
C ARG A 49 6.57 5.54 19.60
N CYS A 50 5.62 4.60 19.56
CA CYS A 50 5.96 3.21 19.25
C CYS A 50 6.51 3.05 17.84
N GLN A 51 6.03 3.84 16.88
CA GLN A 51 6.52 3.82 15.51
C GLN A 51 7.94 4.37 15.39
N VAL A 52 8.23 5.50 16.05
CA VAL A 52 9.59 6.07 16.11
C VAL A 52 10.56 5.07 16.77
N ASN A 53 10.16 4.46 17.87
CA ASN A 53 10.97 3.45 18.56
C ASN A 53 11.18 2.16 17.74
N PHE A 54 10.34 1.91 16.74
CA PHE A 54 10.47 0.77 15.84
C PHE A 54 11.47 1.00 14.70
N ILE A 55 11.79 2.25 14.35
CA ILE A 55 12.67 2.59 13.23
C ILE A 55 14.01 1.84 13.26
N PRO A 56 14.76 1.74 14.39
CA PRO A 56 16.01 0.99 14.41
C PRO A 56 15.82 -0.50 14.07
N LYS A 57 14.69 -1.07 14.43
CA LYS A 57 14.34 -2.46 14.12
C LYS A 57 13.97 -2.63 12.65
N LEU A 58 13.21 -1.69 12.08
CA LEU A 58 12.88 -1.66 10.66
C LEU A 58 14.16 -1.60 9.81
N ARG A 59 15.10 -0.72 10.16
CA ARG A 59 16.40 -0.61 9.47
C ARG A 59 17.16 -1.94 9.47
N LYS A 60 17.24 -2.62 10.61
CA LYS A 60 17.89 -3.94 10.71
C LYS A 60 17.22 -5.01 9.83
N TYR A 61 15.89 -4.98 9.69
CA TYR A 61 15.20 -5.86 8.76
C TYR A 61 15.50 -5.49 7.31
N ALA A 62 15.48 -4.22 6.97
CA ALA A 62 15.79 -3.74 5.63
C ALA A 62 17.22 -4.10 5.20
N GLU A 63 18.22 -3.90 6.06
CA GLU A 63 19.61 -4.31 5.85
C GLU A 63 19.72 -5.80 5.47
N LYS A 64 19.03 -6.66 6.22
CA LYS A 64 19.02 -8.11 5.95
C LYS A 64 18.23 -8.47 4.69
N ILE A 65 17.10 -7.81 4.44
CA ILE A 65 16.30 -8.05 3.23
C ILE A 65 17.09 -7.69 1.97
N ARG A 66 17.87 -6.58 2.01
CA ARG A 66 18.67 -6.13 0.87
C ARG A 66 19.72 -7.13 0.39
N GLU A 67 20.15 -8.07 1.21
CA GLU A 67 21.03 -9.16 0.77
C GLU A 67 20.38 -10.04 -0.30
N TYR A 68 19.04 -10.05 -0.38
CA TYR A 68 18.26 -10.94 -1.23
C TYR A 68 17.35 -10.22 -2.23
N SER A 69 16.87 -9.01 -1.87
CA SER A 69 15.74 -8.35 -2.52
C SER A 69 15.83 -6.84 -2.42
N GLU A 70 15.49 -6.10 -3.48
CA GLU A 70 15.21 -4.66 -3.35
C GLU A 70 13.93 -4.48 -2.53
N LEU A 71 13.91 -3.55 -1.59
CA LEU A 71 12.73 -3.23 -0.78
C LEU A 71 12.11 -1.93 -1.29
N VAL A 72 10.84 -1.98 -1.69
CA VAL A 72 10.06 -0.81 -2.10
C VAL A 72 8.76 -0.75 -1.31
N PHE A 73 8.35 0.46 -0.90
CA PHE A 73 7.11 0.61 -0.16
C PHE A 73 6.50 2.00 -0.29
N ILE A 74 5.26 2.10 0.16
CA ILE A 74 4.59 3.34 0.53
C ILE A 74 4.26 3.30 2.03
N THR A 75 3.92 4.47 2.60
CA THR A 75 3.23 4.52 3.90
C THR A 75 1.74 4.24 3.74
N GLY A 76 1.06 3.94 4.84
CA GLY A 76 -0.40 3.83 4.89
C GLY A 76 -1.00 4.81 5.90
N ASN A 77 -2.32 4.71 6.12
CA ASN A 77 -3.03 5.67 6.98
C ASN A 77 -2.65 5.58 8.46
N ASP A 78 -2.19 4.43 8.92
CA ASP A 78 -1.73 4.25 10.31
C ASP A 78 -0.25 4.63 10.51
N ASP A 79 0.51 4.86 9.45
CA ASP A 79 1.90 5.30 9.55
C ASP A 79 1.96 6.81 9.82
N ASN A 80 2.49 7.20 10.98
CA ASN A 80 2.46 8.60 11.36
C ASN A 80 3.60 9.43 10.73
N SER A 81 3.35 10.74 10.59
CA SER A 81 4.28 11.68 9.96
C SER A 81 5.64 11.79 10.64
N LEU A 82 5.76 11.42 11.92
CA LEU A 82 7.04 11.42 12.65
C LEU A 82 8.06 10.42 12.09
N THR A 83 7.61 9.45 11.32
CA THR A 83 8.50 8.45 10.72
C THR A 83 9.12 8.92 9.41
N LEU A 84 8.56 9.97 8.77
CA LEU A 84 8.99 10.44 7.46
C LEU A 84 10.47 10.83 7.38
N PRO A 85 11.06 11.59 8.34
CA PRO A 85 12.48 11.90 8.28
C PRO A 85 13.37 10.66 8.30
N ALA A 86 12.97 9.63 9.04
CA ALA A 86 13.72 8.38 9.09
C ALA A 86 13.54 7.53 7.82
N ILE A 87 12.37 7.62 7.17
CA ILE A 87 12.13 7.01 5.87
C ILE A 87 13.03 7.65 4.81
N GLU A 88 13.09 8.97 4.76
CA GLU A 88 13.97 9.71 3.85
C GLU A 88 15.46 9.40 4.09
N GLN A 89 15.87 9.31 5.35
CA GLN A 89 17.24 8.94 5.68
C GLN A 89 17.57 7.51 5.23
N GLY A 90 16.66 6.56 5.44
CA GLY A 90 16.84 5.18 4.98
C GLY A 90 16.92 5.05 3.45
N GLU A 91 16.19 5.90 2.72
CA GLU A 91 16.29 5.98 1.26
C GLU A 91 17.67 6.52 0.82
N LYS A 92 18.17 7.59 1.47
CA LYS A 92 19.53 8.11 1.24
C LYS A 92 20.61 7.09 1.56
N ASP A 93 20.43 6.29 2.59
CA ASP A 93 21.34 5.20 2.98
C ASP A 93 21.19 3.98 2.04
N GLY A 94 20.28 4.05 1.09
CA GLY A 94 19.99 3.01 0.11
C GLY A 94 19.36 1.75 0.72
N LEU A 95 18.68 1.81 1.84
CA LEU A 95 18.03 0.66 2.49
C LEU A 95 16.73 0.24 1.81
N TRP A 96 16.04 1.18 1.17
CA TRP A 96 14.75 0.98 0.52
C TRP A 96 14.45 2.08 -0.49
N HIS A 97 13.37 1.91 -1.23
CA HIS A 97 12.74 2.92 -2.07
C HIS A 97 11.38 3.26 -1.49
N CYS A 98 11.18 4.49 -1.03
CA CYS A 98 9.86 4.99 -0.63
C CYS A 98 9.23 5.74 -1.80
N VAL A 99 8.12 5.21 -2.32
CA VAL A 99 7.47 5.76 -3.52
C VAL A 99 6.19 6.55 -3.22
N ASN A 100 6.07 7.17 -2.04
CA ASN A 100 4.96 8.08 -1.72
C ASN A 100 4.90 9.23 -2.74
N ASP A 101 3.85 9.29 -3.57
CA ASP A 101 3.66 10.28 -4.65
C ASP A 101 4.89 10.42 -5.57
N LYS A 102 5.64 9.31 -5.73
CA LYS A 102 6.88 9.24 -6.52
C LYS A 102 6.88 8.02 -7.42
N VAL A 103 7.79 8.04 -8.39
CA VAL A 103 8.11 6.89 -9.24
C VAL A 103 9.56 6.49 -9.05
N ALA A 104 9.82 5.21 -8.88
CA ALA A 104 11.17 4.65 -8.83
C ALA A 104 11.34 3.53 -9.88
N ARG A 105 12.44 3.58 -10.64
CA ARG A 105 12.80 2.51 -11.59
C ARG A 105 13.63 1.45 -10.91
N ILE A 106 13.08 0.25 -10.74
CA ILE A 106 13.70 -0.86 -10.00
C ILE A 106 13.73 -2.11 -10.88
N LYS A 107 14.91 -2.61 -11.18
CA LYS A 107 15.11 -3.82 -12.03
C LYS A 107 14.34 -3.80 -13.36
N GLY A 108 14.12 -2.61 -13.93
CA GLY A 108 13.46 -2.42 -15.22
C GLY A 108 11.94 -2.32 -15.17
N LEU A 109 11.34 -2.29 -13.98
CA LEU A 109 9.93 -1.95 -13.74
C LEU A 109 9.84 -0.57 -13.08
N ASP A 110 8.77 0.15 -13.36
CA ASP A 110 8.46 1.39 -12.66
C ASP A 110 7.53 1.08 -11.48
N PHE A 111 7.90 1.52 -10.29
CA PHE A 111 7.07 1.46 -9.09
C PHE A 111 6.58 2.87 -8.80
N ALA A 112 5.26 3.04 -8.77
CA ALA A 112 4.60 4.27 -8.40
C ALA A 112 3.78 4.05 -7.13
N GLY A 113 3.55 5.10 -6.34
CA GLY A 113 2.87 4.94 -5.07
C GLY A 113 1.91 6.05 -4.71
N CYS A 114 0.80 5.68 -4.05
CA CYS A 114 -0.18 6.57 -3.48
C CYS A 114 -0.55 6.11 -2.06
N PRO A 115 -0.07 6.80 -1.01
CA PRO A 115 -0.37 6.44 0.37
C PRO A 115 -1.75 6.92 0.83
N TRP A 116 -2.39 7.80 0.06
CA TRP A 116 -3.61 8.49 0.43
C TRP A 116 -4.83 7.58 0.42
N VAL A 117 -5.67 7.75 1.46
CA VAL A 117 -6.94 7.02 1.60
C VAL A 117 -8.12 8.00 1.61
N PRO A 118 -9.32 7.55 1.19
CA PRO A 118 -10.55 8.31 1.39
C PRO A 118 -10.79 8.65 2.86
N ASP A 119 -11.72 9.58 3.10
CA ASP A 119 -12.14 9.90 4.46
C ASP A 119 -12.94 8.74 5.06
N TYR A 120 -12.28 8.03 5.96
CA TYR A 120 -12.83 6.94 6.77
C TYR A 120 -13.11 7.41 8.20
N PRO A 121 -13.87 6.66 9.02
CA PRO A 121 -14.27 7.07 10.37
C PRO A 121 -13.14 7.05 11.42
N PHE A 122 -11.86 6.97 11.01
CA PHE A 122 -10.71 7.00 11.90
C PHE A 122 -10.33 8.42 12.33
N GLY A 123 -9.82 8.59 13.55
CA GLY A 123 -9.42 9.89 14.10
C GLY A 123 -8.19 10.48 13.39
N TYR A 124 -7.14 9.71 13.16
CA TYR A 124 -5.92 10.22 12.54
C TYR A 124 -6.10 10.49 11.04
N LYS A 125 -5.85 11.76 10.60
CA LYS A 125 -6.20 12.26 9.27
C LYS A 125 -5.01 12.67 8.40
N TYR A 126 -3.77 12.33 8.77
CA TYR A 126 -2.61 12.81 8.01
C TYR A 126 -2.62 12.33 6.56
N TRP A 127 -2.76 11.02 6.32
CA TRP A 127 -2.83 10.40 4.99
C TRP A 127 -4.24 10.31 4.41
N THR A 128 -5.18 11.07 4.97
CA THR A 128 -6.56 11.09 4.53
C THR A 128 -6.84 12.32 3.68
N THR A 129 -7.55 12.15 2.57
CA THR A 129 -8.01 13.27 1.74
C THR A 129 -9.29 12.90 0.99
N ARG A 130 -9.85 13.86 0.23
CA ARG A 130 -11.03 13.64 -0.59
C ARG A 130 -10.71 12.80 -1.83
N GLU A 131 -11.72 12.15 -2.37
CA GLU A 131 -11.62 11.30 -3.57
C GLU A 131 -11.19 12.09 -4.82
N SER A 132 -11.90 13.19 -5.11
CA SER A 132 -11.66 14.09 -6.25
C SER A 132 -11.82 15.55 -5.85
N PRO A 133 -11.43 16.52 -6.69
CA PRO A 133 -11.60 17.95 -6.39
C PRO A 133 -13.06 18.34 -6.09
N GLU A 134 -14.03 17.70 -6.74
CA GLU A 134 -15.46 17.94 -6.60
C GLU A 134 -16.07 17.25 -5.38
N CYS A 135 -15.39 16.23 -4.84
CA CYS A 135 -15.90 15.46 -3.71
C CYS A 135 -15.92 16.32 -2.44
N SER A 136 -17.10 16.43 -1.85
CA SER A 136 -17.32 17.16 -0.58
C SER A 136 -17.80 16.25 0.56
N ARG A 137 -17.78 14.93 0.36
CA ARG A 137 -18.20 13.97 1.36
C ARG A 137 -17.25 14.02 2.55
N ILE A 138 -17.81 14.08 3.74
CA ILE A 138 -17.12 13.94 5.02
C ILE A 138 -17.71 12.73 5.73
N CYS A 139 -16.83 11.85 6.20
CA CYS A 139 -17.22 10.73 7.02
C CYS A 139 -17.13 11.14 8.50
N PRO A 140 -18.22 11.07 9.28
CA PRO A 140 -18.14 11.32 10.70
C PRO A 140 -17.14 10.37 11.36
N THR A 141 -16.26 10.91 12.20
CA THR A 141 -15.33 10.09 12.98
C THR A 141 -16.10 9.29 14.03
N GLN A 142 -15.77 8.01 14.15
CA GLN A 142 -16.36 7.09 15.13
C GLN A 142 -15.36 6.71 16.23
N TYR A 143 -14.07 6.93 15.98
CA TYR A 143 -12.98 6.49 16.85
C TYR A 143 -12.14 7.70 17.27
N GLY A 144 -12.71 8.53 18.16
CA GLY A 144 -12.08 9.75 18.67
C GLY A 144 -12.25 10.96 17.75
N ASP A 145 -11.69 12.10 18.18
CA ASP A 145 -11.71 13.35 17.40
C ASP A 145 -10.81 13.23 16.14
N PRO A 146 -11.14 13.99 15.09
CA PRO A 146 -10.26 14.08 13.92
C PRO A 146 -8.99 14.88 14.28
N VAL A 147 -7.83 14.23 14.19
CA VAL A 147 -6.55 14.79 14.61
C VAL A 147 -5.44 14.59 13.58
N ILE A 148 -4.49 15.49 13.62
CA ILE A 148 -3.18 15.39 12.97
C ILE A 148 -2.06 15.59 14.00
N LEU A 149 -0.83 15.32 13.57
CA LEU A 149 0.36 15.82 14.24
C LEU A 149 0.77 17.13 13.59
N ASN A 150 0.87 18.19 14.39
CA ASN A 150 1.38 19.46 13.92
C ASN A 150 2.92 19.44 13.81
N GLU A 151 3.50 20.52 13.31
CA GLU A 151 4.94 20.70 13.12
C GLU A 151 5.79 20.51 14.40
N ASN A 152 5.17 20.74 15.59
CA ASN A 152 5.80 20.53 16.89
C ASN A 152 5.58 19.10 17.44
N ASN A 153 5.11 18.18 16.62
CA ASN A 153 4.82 16.79 16.97
C ASN A 153 3.80 16.64 18.11
N LYS A 154 2.84 17.56 18.19
CA LYS A 154 1.72 17.51 19.12
C LYS A 154 0.43 17.21 18.38
N TRP A 155 -0.47 16.48 19.05
CA TRP A 155 -1.80 16.25 18.54
C TRP A 155 -2.57 17.57 18.43
N GLU A 156 -3.17 17.78 17.28
CA GLU A 156 -4.01 18.93 16.99
C GLU A 156 -5.33 18.45 16.40
N THR A 157 -6.44 18.91 16.99
CA THR A 157 -7.79 18.57 16.55
C THR A 157 -8.16 19.41 15.31
N ILE A 158 -8.71 18.76 14.31
CA ILE A 158 -9.20 19.41 13.10
C ILE A 158 -10.65 19.82 13.35
N ASN A 159 -10.89 21.11 13.57
CA ASN A 159 -12.23 21.64 13.86
C ASN A 159 -13.14 21.69 12.62
N ASP A 160 -12.58 21.82 11.42
CA ASP A 160 -13.30 21.85 10.15
C ASP A 160 -12.65 20.91 9.13
N LEU A 161 -13.11 19.65 9.10
CA LEU A 161 -12.65 18.64 8.17
C LEU A 161 -12.86 19.02 6.70
N LYS A 162 -13.94 19.75 6.39
CA LYS A 162 -14.24 20.15 5.02
C LYS A 162 -13.21 21.15 4.49
N THR A 163 -12.88 22.15 5.26
CA THR A 163 -11.82 23.11 4.91
C THR A 163 -10.46 22.43 4.89
N TYR A 164 -10.16 21.56 5.86
CA TYR A 164 -8.92 20.80 5.91
C TYR A 164 -8.71 19.95 4.67
N PHE A 165 -9.70 19.19 4.22
CA PHE A 165 -9.54 18.37 3.01
C PHE A 165 -9.51 19.20 1.73
N ARG A 166 -10.19 20.35 1.68
CA ARG A 166 -10.11 21.26 0.53
C ARG A 166 -8.74 21.90 0.35
N SER A 167 -7.98 22.07 1.43
CA SER A 167 -6.61 22.60 1.38
C SER A 167 -5.58 21.59 0.87
N LYS A 168 -5.96 20.33 0.75
CA LYS A 168 -5.11 19.25 0.23
C LYS A 168 -5.50 18.87 -1.20
N LYS A 169 -4.57 18.29 -1.95
CA LYS A 169 -4.90 17.57 -3.18
C LYS A 169 -5.80 16.37 -2.87
N SER A 170 -6.66 16.04 -3.79
CA SER A 170 -7.48 14.82 -3.75
C SER A 170 -6.65 13.58 -4.13
N ILE A 171 -7.19 12.39 -3.87
CA ILE A 171 -6.57 11.12 -4.30
C ILE A 171 -6.34 11.11 -5.81
N LEU A 172 -7.34 11.55 -6.59
CA LEU A 172 -7.24 11.58 -8.05
C LEU A 172 -6.10 12.50 -8.52
N GLU A 173 -5.97 13.70 -7.95
CA GLU A 173 -4.87 14.62 -8.29
C GLU A 173 -3.49 14.04 -7.94
N HIS A 174 -3.33 13.36 -6.79
CA HIS A 174 -2.08 12.67 -6.45
C HIS A 174 -1.72 11.57 -7.44
N LEU A 175 -2.70 10.78 -7.84
CA LEU A 175 -2.50 9.68 -8.81
C LEU A 175 -2.13 10.23 -10.20
N GLU A 176 -2.87 11.22 -10.70
CA GLU A 176 -2.67 11.81 -12.03
C GLU A 176 -1.30 12.51 -12.13
N GLU A 177 -0.93 13.35 -11.15
CA GLU A 177 0.39 14.00 -11.12
C GLU A 177 1.57 13.02 -11.01
N THR A 178 1.36 11.91 -10.32
CA THR A 178 2.39 10.85 -10.25
C THR A 178 2.48 10.11 -11.56
N ALA A 179 1.34 9.87 -12.23
CA ALA A 179 1.27 9.20 -13.52
C ALA A 179 1.95 9.99 -14.67
N GLU A 180 1.96 11.32 -14.60
CA GLU A 180 2.67 12.19 -15.58
C GLU A 180 4.18 11.87 -15.68
N LYS A 181 4.75 11.25 -14.64
CA LYS A 181 6.18 10.87 -14.57
C LYS A 181 6.45 9.48 -15.17
N ILE A 182 5.41 8.79 -15.66
CA ILE A 182 5.49 7.41 -16.14
C ILE A 182 5.38 7.37 -17.66
N GLU A 183 6.38 6.78 -18.30
CA GLU A 183 6.42 6.65 -19.76
C GLU A 183 5.59 5.46 -20.29
N ASP A 184 5.59 4.34 -19.57
CA ASP A 184 4.93 3.10 -19.99
C ASP A 184 4.08 2.47 -18.87
N PRO A 185 2.75 2.68 -18.89
CA PRO A 185 1.85 2.07 -17.94
C PRO A 185 1.97 0.53 -17.87
N LYS A 186 2.21 -0.13 -18.99
CA LYS A 186 2.30 -1.60 -19.07
C LYS A 186 3.53 -2.19 -18.37
N ARG A 187 4.46 -1.35 -17.92
CA ARG A 187 5.64 -1.74 -17.14
C ARG A 187 5.59 -1.17 -15.73
N THR A 188 4.47 -0.59 -15.34
CA THR A 188 4.30 0.07 -14.05
C THR A 188 3.52 -0.80 -13.08
N ILE A 189 4.02 -0.88 -11.86
CA ILE A 189 3.36 -1.45 -10.70
C ILE A 189 3.01 -0.32 -9.75
N TRP A 190 1.73 -0.16 -9.45
CA TRP A 190 1.26 0.80 -8.48
C TRP A 190 1.09 0.18 -7.11
N LEU A 191 1.66 0.79 -6.09
CA LEU A 191 1.35 0.56 -4.68
C LEU A 191 0.37 1.64 -4.25
N ILE A 192 -0.87 1.29 -3.99
CA ILE A 192 -1.92 2.22 -3.58
C ILE A 192 -2.54 1.67 -2.31
N HIS A 193 -2.47 2.42 -1.19
CA HIS A 193 -2.85 1.85 0.08
C HIS A 193 -4.34 1.47 0.13
N ALA A 194 -5.25 2.35 -0.28
CA ALA A 194 -6.67 2.01 -0.35
C ALA A 194 -7.02 1.15 -1.58
N PRO A 195 -7.97 0.20 -1.48
CA PRO A 195 -8.43 -0.58 -2.62
C PRO A 195 -9.41 0.21 -3.51
N PRO A 196 -9.51 -0.13 -4.82
CA PRO A 196 -10.52 0.43 -5.72
C PRO A 196 -11.93 -0.06 -5.35
N ALA A 197 -12.93 0.79 -5.56
CA ALA A 197 -14.34 0.43 -5.40
C ALA A 197 -14.79 -0.60 -6.45
N ASN A 198 -15.90 -1.28 -6.17
CA ASN A 198 -16.64 -2.16 -7.10
C ASN A 198 -15.91 -3.39 -7.64
N LEU A 199 -14.71 -3.69 -7.19
CA LEU A 199 -13.99 -4.92 -7.56
C LEU A 199 -14.15 -6.04 -6.53
N GLY A 200 -14.79 -5.75 -5.38
CA GLY A 200 -14.93 -6.70 -4.28
C GLY A 200 -13.62 -7.00 -3.55
N LEU A 201 -12.63 -6.09 -3.66
CA LEU A 201 -11.37 -6.12 -2.92
C LEU A 201 -11.42 -5.22 -1.66
N ASP A 202 -12.58 -4.67 -1.36
CA ASP A 202 -12.86 -3.59 -0.42
C ASP A 202 -13.93 -3.95 0.61
N VAL A 203 -14.13 -5.25 0.86
CA VAL A 203 -15.24 -5.75 1.70
C VAL A 203 -14.81 -5.84 3.15
N CYS A 204 -15.47 -5.07 4.02
CA CYS A 204 -15.30 -5.14 5.47
C CYS A 204 -16.02 -6.34 6.09
N ALA A 205 -15.70 -6.67 7.34
CA ALA A 205 -16.30 -7.78 8.08
C ALA A 205 -17.83 -7.65 8.26
N ASN A 206 -18.35 -6.43 8.29
CA ASN A 206 -19.80 -6.14 8.36
C ASN A 206 -20.50 -6.17 6.99
N GLY A 207 -19.76 -6.46 5.91
CA GLY A 207 -20.25 -6.50 4.54
C GLY A 207 -20.22 -5.15 3.80
N ASP A 208 -19.83 -4.06 4.45
CA ASP A 208 -19.70 -2.75 3.81
C ASP A 208 -18.59 -2.77 2.73
N ARG A 209 -18.80 -1.99 1.68
CA ARG A 209 -17.83 -1.78 0.60
C ARG A 209 -17.29 -0.36 0.68
N VAL A 210 -16.00 -0.25 0.95
CA VAL A 210 -15.36 1.01 1.32
C VAL A 210 -14.26 1.44 0.35
N GLY A 211 -14.17 0.82 -0.81
CA GLY A 211 -13.18 1.14 -1.83
C GLY A 211 -13.34 2.53 -2.43
N SER A 212 -12.25 3.04 -3.01
CA SER A 212 -12.17 4.36 -3.62
C SER A 212 -12.65 4.36 -5.07
N TYR A 213 -13.58 5.24 -5.39
CA TYR A 213 -14.03 5.48 -6.77
C TYR A 213 -12.99 6.26 -7.59
N ALA A 214 -12.23 7.12 -6.97
CA ALA A 214 -11.11 7.82 -7.62
C ALA A 214 -10.03 6.84 -8.09
N ILE A 215 -9.66 5.88 -7.23
CA ILE A 215 -8.71 4.83 -7.58
C ILE A 215 -9.27 3.94 -8.70
N LEU A 216 -10.54 3.54 -8.62
CA LEU A 216 -11.18 2.77 -9.70
C LEU A 216 -11.14 3.50 -11.03
N LYS A 217 -11.50 4.81 -11.03
CA LYS A 217 -11.45 5.65 -12.24
C LYS A 217 -10.04 5.71 -12.80
N PHE A 218 -9.07 6.04 -11.96
CA PHE A 218 -7.67 6.14 -12.35
C PHE A 218 -7.16 4.82 -12.97
N LEU A 219 -7.41 3.68 -12.34
CA LEU A 219 -6.97 2.38 -12.84
C LEU A 219 -7.62 1.99 -14.18
N LYS A 220 -8.87 2.39 -14.40
CA LYS A 220 -9.55 2.21 -15.70
C LYS A 220 -8.91 3.03 -16.82
N ASP A 221 -8.51 4.25 -16.51
CA ASP A 221 -7.97 5.18 -17.50
C ASP A 221 -6.48 4.90 -17.77
N PHE A 222 -5.68 4.63 -16.72
CA PHE A 222 -4.24 4.48 -16.81
C PHE A 222 -3.78 3.07 -17.22
N GLN A 223 -4.50 2.02 -16.78
CA GLN A 223 -4.23 0.61 -17.14
C GLN A 223 -2.79 0.15 -16.86
N PRO A 224 -2.28 0.23 -15.61
CA PRO A 224 -0.96 -0.28 -15.27
C PRO A 224 -0.88 -1.80 -15.38
N LEU A 225 0.35 -2.35 -15.37
CA LEU A 225 0.58 -3.79 -15.34
C LEU A 225 -0.08 -4.45 -14.12
N LEU A 226 0.06 -3.81 -12.97
CA LEU A 226 -0.42 -4.30 -11.68
C LEU A 226 -0.73 -3.12 -10.74
N SER A 227 -1.78 -3.24 -9.94
CA SER A 227 -2.09 -2.36 -8.83
C SER A 227 -2.22 -3.20 -7.55
N PHE A 228 -1.50 -2.82 -6.50
CA PHE A 228 -1.41 -3.56 -5.25
C PHE A 228 -1.90 -2.71 -4.09
N HIS A 229 -2.78 -3.27 -3.26
CA HIS A 229 -3.55 -2.55 -2.25
C HIS A 229 -3.43 -3.18 -0.86
N GLY A 230 -3.82 -2.41 0.15
CA GLY A 230 -3.92 -2.80 1.55
C GLY A 230 -5.18 -2.26 2.21
N HIS A 231 -5.05 -1.78 3.44
CA HIS A 231 -6.03 -1.05 4.24
C HIS A 231 -7.20 -1.90 4.77
N ILE A 232 -7.84 -2.74 3.94
CA ILE A 232 -8.96 -3.58 4.38
C ILE A 232 -8.43 -4.98 4.66
N HIS A 233 -7.96 -5.19 5.89
CA HIS A 233 -7.22 -6.39 6.29
C HIS A 233 -8.01 -7.68 6.07
N GLU A 234 -9.32 -7.62 6.29
CA GLU A 234 -10.21 -8.76 6.29
C GLU A 234 -10.86 -9.06 4.93
N SER A 235 -10.67 -8.19 3.93
CA SER A 235 -11.43 -8.27 2.68
C SER A 235 -11.43 -9.66 2.02
N PRO A 236 -10.32 -10.39 1.87
CA PRO A 236 -10.34 -11.73 1.28
C PRO A 236 -11.17 -12.75 2.07
N GLU A 237 -11.27 -12.63 3.39
CA GLU A 237 -12.06 -13.55 4.23
C GLU A 237 -13.57 -13.36 4.01
N TYR A 238 -14.01 -12.13 3.82
CA TYR A 238 -15.43 -11.77 3.74
C TYR A 238 -15.97 -11.60 2.32
N ASN A 239 -15.12 -11.75 1.30
CA ASN A 239 -15.52 -11.64 -0.11
C ASN A 239 -15.43 -12.97 -0.89
N GLY A 240 -15.28 -14.11 -0.19
CA GLY A 240 -15.09 -15.44 -0.78
C GLY A 240 -13.69 -15.67 -1.31
N HIS A 241 -12.68 -15.20 -0.59
CA HIS A 241 -11.24 -15.38 -0.87
C HIS A 241 -10.77 -14.74 -2.18
N LYS A 242 -11.44 -13.65 -2.58
CA LYS A 242 -11.05 -12.89 -3.78
C LYS A 242 -9.95 -11.89 -3.42
N TRP A 243 -8.71 -12.30 -3.56
CA TRP A 243 -7.53 -11.47 -3.30
C TRP A 243 -6.95 -10.81 -4.57
N VAL A 244 -7.44 -11.19 -5.75
CA VAL A 244 -7.05 -10.62 -7.05
C VAL A 244 -8.27 -10.47 -7.94
N GLN A 245 -8.34 -9.36 -8.66
CA GLN A 245 -9.34 -9.08 -9.69
C GLN A 245 -8.68 -8.49 -10.92
N LYS A 246 -9.26 -8.74 -12.09
CA LYS A 246 -8.80 -8.15 -13.33
C LYS A 246 -9.74 -7.00 -13.72
N LEU A 247 -9.17 -5.83 -13.97
CA LEU A 247 -9.83 -4.65 -14.46
C LEU A 247 -9.23 -4.33 -15.86
N ASP A 248 -9.89 -4.79 -16.91
CA ASP A 248 -9.42 -4.76 -18.28
C ASP A 248 -8.02 -5.40 -18.42
N ASN A 249 -6.95 -4.63 -18.61
CA ASN A 249 -5.58 -5.14 -18.71
C ASN A 249 -4.82 -5.13 -17.38
N THR A 250 -5.37 -4.53 -16.33
CA THR A 250 -4.73 -4.40 -15.00
C THR A 250 -5.17 -5.51 -14.06
N PHE A 251 -4.24 -6.12 -13.36
CA PHE A 251 -4.54 -6.93 -12.18
C PHE A 251 -4.53 -6.05 -10.93
N CYS A 252 -5.62 -6.08 -10.16
CA CYS A 252 -5.75 -5.40 -8.88
C CYS A 252 -5.65 -6.47 -7.77
N VAL A 253 -4.76 -6.28 -6.82
CA VAL A 253 -4.44 -7.27 -5.78
C VAL A 253 -4.61 -6.66 -4.40
N GLN A 254 -5.37 -7.35 -3.52
CA GLN A 254 -5.52 -7.05 -2.11
C GLN A 254 -5.33 -8.34 -1.31
N PRO A 255 -4.17 -8.55 -0.66
CA PRO A 255 -3.86 -9.83 -0.01
C PRO A 255 -4.67 -10.04 1.29
N GLY A 256 -5.10 -8.96 1.93
CA GLY A 256 -5.53 -9.00 3.33
C GLY A 256 -4.37 -9.20 4.30
N GLN A 257 -4.65 -9.10 5.60
CA GLN A 257 -3.67 -9.27 6.66
C GLN A 257 -4.31 -9.53 8.03
N LEU A 258 -5.38 -10.30 8.06
CA LEU A 258 -6.24 -10.45 9.24
C LEU A 258 -5.56 -11.18 10.41
N ASP A 259 -4.78 -12.22 10.12
CA ASP A 259 -4.24 -13.15 11.13
C ASP A 259 -2.82 -12.75 11.60
N ARG A 260 -2.30 -13.53 12.55
CA ARG A 260 -0.88 -13.47 12.98
C ARG A 260 0.09 -13.99 11.93
N LYS A 261 -0.38 -14.78 10.98
CA LYS A 261 0.40 -15.22 9.82
C LYS A 261 0.59 -14.05 8.85
N LEU A 262 1.72 -14.02 8.20
CA LEU A 262 1.99 -13.07 7.14
C LEU A 262 1.26 -13.49 5.86
N TYR A 263 0.37 -12.64 5.36
CA TYR A 263 -0.24 -12.77 4.04
C TYR A 263 0.62 -12.03 3.03
N TYR A 264 0.95 -12.68 1.93
CA TYR A 264 1.69 -12.10 0.81
C TYR A 264 1.30 -12.76 -0.50
N VAL A 265 1.60 -12.08 -1.59
CA VAL A 265 1.42 -12.60 -2.96
C VAL A 265 2.79 -12.69 -3.63
N GLU A 266 3.10 -13.87 -4.16
CA GLU A 266 4.21 -14.05 -5.10
C GLU A 266 3.70 -13.70 -6.49
N VAL A 267 4.40 -12.79 -7.19
CA VAL A 267 4.10 -12.42 -8.58
C VAL A 267 5.30 -12.79 -9.44
N GLU A 268 5.04 -13.49 -10.54
CA GLU A 268 6.04 -13.86 -11.51
C GLU A 268 5.87 -13.05 -12.78
N ILE A 269 6.96 -12.42 -13.23
CA ILE A 269 6.99 -11.62 -14.45
C ILE A 269 8.01 -12.24 -15.43
N VAL A 270 7.56 -12.47 -16.65
CA VAL A 270 8.36 -13.01 -17.76
C VAL A 270 8.18 -12.09 -18.97
N LYS A 271 9.27 -11.58 -19.52
CA LYS A 271 9.24 -10.65 -20.66
C LYS A 271 8.32 -9.43 -20.46
N GLY A 272 8.26 -8.90 -19.23
CA GLY A 272 7.44 -7.74 -18.89
C GLY A 272 5.95 -8.03 -18.70
N LYS A 273 5.51 -9.29 -18.75
CA LYS A 273 4.13 -9.72 -18.51
C LYS A 273 4.04 -10.56 -17.24
N ILE A 274 2.92 -10.47 -16.55
CA ILE A 274 2.63 -11.37 -15.42
C ILE A 274 2.41 -12.78 -15.97
N SER A 275 3.16 -13.74 -15.44
CA SER A 275 3.09 -15.15 -15.83
C SER A 275 2.58 -16.07 -14.73
N GLY A 276 2.33 -15.53 -13.53
CA GLY A 276 1.76 -16.29 -12.41
C GLY A 276 1.61 -15.40 -11.18
N MET A 277 0.60 -15.72 -10.37
CA MET A 277 0.37 -15.12 -9.05
C MET A 277 -0.06 -16.19 -8.07
N LYS A 278 0.50 -16.17 -6.86
CA LYS A 278 0.17 -17.11 -5.79
C LYS A 278 0.07 -16.40 -4.46
N HIS A 279 -1.07 -16.53 -3.80
CA HIS A 279 -1.27 -16.06 -2.45
C HIS A 279 -0.74 -17.07 -1.43
N SER A 280 -0.11 -16.60 -0.35
CA SER A 280 0.52 -17.46 0.67
C SER A 280 -0.47 -18.36 1.42
N ILE A 281 -1.76 -17.97 1.48
CA ILE A 281 -2.82 -18.70 2.18
C ILE A 281 -3.82 -19.33 1.18
N TYR A 282 -4.30 -18.55 0.19
CA TYR A 282 -5.38 -18.98 -0.71
C TYR A 282 -4.90 -19.69 -1.99
N GLY A 283 -3.57 -19.83 -2.17
CA GLY A 283 -2.99 -20.59 -3.29
C GLY A 283 -2.94 -19.79 -4.61
N GLU A 284 -2.95 -20.51 -5.72
CA GLU A 284 -2.80 -19.94 -7.06
C GLU A 284 -3.97 -19.03 -7.45
N SER A 285 -3.67 -18.02 -8.26
CA SER A 285 -4.69 -17.17 -8.87
C SER A 285 -5.62 -17.99 -9.77
N ARG A 286 -6.92 -17.63 -9.76
CA ARG A 286 -7.91 -18.18 -10.67
C ARG A 286 -7.77 -17.73 -12.13
N TYR A 287 -6.94 -16.72 -12.38
CA TYR A 287 -6.72 -16.19 -13.71
C TYR A 287 -5.60 -16.98 -14.43
N GLU A 288 -5.83 -17.28 -15.69
CA GLU A 288 -4.80 -17.78 -16.59
C GLU A 288 -3.95 -16.59 -17.08
N PHE A 289 -2.65 -16.79 -17.10
CA PHE A 289 -1.67 -15.78 -17.54
C PHE A 289 -1.10 -16.22 -18.90
N SER A 290 -1.34 -15.44 -19.93
CA SER A 290 -0.88 -15.70 -21.31
C SER A 290 0.32 -14.84 -21.71
#